data_90dfb1bedfe5d1b4bf35038a2e19e37d
#
_entry.id   90dfb1bedfe5d1b4bf35038a2e19e37d
#
_cell.length_a   1.000
_cell.length_b   1.000
_cell.length_c   1.000
_cell.angle_alpha   90.00
_cell.angle_beta   90.00
_cell.angle_gamma   90.00
#
_symmetry.space_group_name_H-M   'P 1'
#
loop_
_entity.id
_entity.type
_entity.pdbx_description
1 polymer ?
#
loop_
_entity_poly.entity_id
_entity_poly.type
_entity_poly.pdbx_seq_one_letter_code
_entity_poly.pdbx_strand_id
1 'polypeptide(L)'
;DYTSGSHGIRVNDTVIVANPESVIKALVTEVDGNVVELAPYGVADCSAITDAKTDCVIMVYGSEYAKGKKYLSAAAAEADTRGANEPSFKSYTNKPIIMKDYYEVSGSDASRIGWVEVSTESGQSGYLWYLKAEADTRARFTDYIEMAMLEGELGVHGTDAVDNFLGTAGDSTGTQGLFAAITSRGNITSGVTGVNAATDLAEFDAILAEFDKQGAIEEYMMFVNRSTSLAMDLSLIHI
;
A
#
# COMPACT_ATOMS: atom_id res chain seq x y z
N ASP A 1 -19.49 -0.43 5.31
CA ASP A 1 -19.33 1.00 4.91
C ASP A 1 -18.16 1.12 3.95
N TYR A 2 -18.47 1.33 2.71
CA TYR A 2 -17.47 1.63 1.69
C TYR A 2 -17.06 3.09 1.87
N THR A 3 -15.98 3.35 2.57
CA THR A 3 -15.61 4.71 3.01
C THR A 3 -14.88 5.54 1.95
N SER A 4 -14.42 4.93 0.85
CA SER A 4 -13.81 5.69 -0.26
C SER A 4 -13.74 4.89 -1.55
N GLY A 5 -14.21 5.44 -2.66
CA GLY A 5 -14.18 4.83 -3.99
C GLY A 5 -15.56 4.37 -4.48
N SER A 6 -15.62 3.80 -5.68
CA SER A 6 -16.83 3.18 -6.22
C SER A 6 -16.87 1.71 -5.84
N HIS A 7 -17.97 1.27 -5.24
CA HIS A 7 -18.18 -0.15 -4.90
C HIS A 7 -18.45 -1.04 -6.13
N GLY A 8 -18.64 -0.47 -7.32
CA GLY A 8 -18.83 -1.19 -8.57
C GLY A 8 -20.15 -1.92 -8.73
N ILE A 9 -21.04 -1.90 -7.74
CA ILE A 9 -22.38 -2.49 -7.79
C ILE A 9 -23.29 -1.59 -8.62
N ARG A 10 -24.13 -2.16 -9.45
CA ARG A 10 -24.99 -1.43 -10.39
C ARG A 10 -26.43 -1.97 -10.36
N VAL A 11 -27.36 -1.16 -10.79
CA VAL A 11 -28.74 -1.57 -10.97
C VAL A 11 -28.84 -2.78 -11.87
N ASN A 12 -29.71 -3.72 -11.55
CA ASN A 12 -29.87 -5.03 -12.18
C ASN A 12 -28.71 -6.03 -11.97
N ASP A 13 -27.74 -5.74 -11.10
CA ASP A 13 -26.80 -6.76 -10.62
C ASP A 13 -27.51 -7.76 -9.70
N THR A 14 -27.19 -9.04 -9.85
CA THR A 14 -27.61 -10.07 -8.90
C THR A 14 -26.51 -10.27 -7.87
N VAL A 15 -26.89 -10.17 -6.61
CA VAL A 15 -25.93 -10.16 -5.50
C VAL A 15 -26.24 -11.24 -4.47
N ILE A 16 -25.19 -11.74 -3.85
CA ILE A 16 -25.24 -12.50 -2.60
C ILE A 16 -24.89 -11.54 -1.49
N VAL A 17 -25.77 -11.44 -0.51
CA VAL A 17 -25.52 -10.69 0.71
C VAL A 17 -25.39 -11.68 1.85
N ALA A 18 -24.26 -11.71 2.50
CA ALA A 18 -23.94 -12.66 3.55
C ALA A 18 -23.49 -11.94 4.83
N ASN A 19 -23.94 -12.45 5.95
CA ASN A 19 -23.38 -12.20 7.27
C ASN A 19 -23.00 -13.52 7.92
N PRO A 20 -22.35 -13.58 9.10
CA PRO A 20 -21.98 -14.85 9.73
C PRO A 20 -23.15 -15.82 10.00
N GLU A 21 -24.37 -15.33 10.06
CA GLU A 21 -25.55 -16.11 10.44
C GLU A 21 -26.48 -16.45 9.27
N SER A 22 -26.47 -15.64 8.22
CA SER A 22 -27.44 -15.78 7.12
C SER A 22 -26.90 -15.33 5.76
N VAL A 23 -27.47 -15.87 4.69
CA VAL A 23 -27.15 -15.54 3.32
C VAL A 23 -28.44 -15.30 2.53
N ILE A 24 -28.51 -14.17 1.83
CA ILE A 24 -29.63 -13.82 0.96
C ILE A 24 -29.11 -13.58 -0.45
N LYS A 25 -29.88 -13.99 -1.45
CA LYS A 25 -29.67 -13.62 -2.84
C LYS A 25 -30.67 -12.53 -3.21
N ALA A 26 -30.22 -11.47 -3.87
CA ALA A 26 -31.06 -10.35 -4.20
C ALA A 26 -30.70 -9.73 -5.55
N LEU A 27 -31.65 -9.01 -6.13
CA LEU A 27 -31.46 -8.15 -7.28
C LEU A 27 -31.26 -6.71 -6.78
N VAL A 28 -30.33 -5.99 -7.35
CA VAL A 28 -30.11 -4.56 -7.08
C VAL A 28 -31.15 -3.76 -7.85
N THR A 29 -31.97 -3.01 -7.13
CA THR A 29 -33.05 -2.19 -7.71
C THR A 29 -32.65 -0.73 -7.89
N GLU A 30 -31.89 -0.18 -6.95
CA GLU A 30 -31.42 1.20 -6.99
C GLU A 30 -30.02 1.32 -6.34
N VAL A 31 -29.23 2.26 -6.85
CA VAL A 31 -27.92 2.62 -6.30
C VAL A 31 -27.83 4.13 -6.21
N ASP A 32 -27.73 4.65 -4.99
CA ASP A 32 -27.52 6.08 -4.72
C ASP A 32 -26.26 6.27 -3.87
N GLY A 33 -25.17 6.65 -4.53
CA GLY A 33 -23.87 6.78 -3.90
C GLY A 33 -23.39 5.48 -3.25
N ASN A 34 -23.37 5.43 -1.92
CA ASN A 34 -22.98 4.25 -1.14
C ASN A 34 -24.18 3.42 -0.64
N VAL A 35 -25.39 3.79 -1.01
CA VAL A 35 -26.60 3.07 -0.64
C VAL A 35 -27.04 2.20 -1.80
N VAL A 36 -27.30 0.93 -1.52
CA VAL A 36 -27.76 -0.06 -2.50
C VAL A 36 -29.10 -0.60 -2.03
N GLU A 37 -30.17 -0.43 -2.83
CA GLU A 37 -31.47 -1.05 -2.58
C GLU A 37 -31.53 -2.44 -3.21
N LEU A 38 -32.09 -3.39 -2.47
CA LEU A 38 -32.09 -4.80 -2.82
C LEU A 38 -33.51 -5.36 -2.78
N ALA A 39 -33.86 -6.12 -3.83
CA ALA A 39 -35.06 -6.96 -3.88
C ALA A 39 -34.64 -8.43 -3.72
N PRO A 40 -34.91 -9.09 -2.59
CA PRO A 40 -34.47 -10.45 -2.35
C PRO A 40 -35.28 -11.47 -3.17
N TYR A 41 -34.63 -12.59 -3.53
CA TYR A 41 -35.26 -13.72 -4.16
C TYR A 41 -35.86 -14.68 -3.13
N GLY A 42 -37.08 -15.12 -3.33
CA GLY A 42 -37.72 -16.18 -2.53
C GLY A 42 -38.22 -15.76 -1.14
N VAL A 43 -38.00 -14.52 -0.73
CA VAL A 43 -38.48 -13.93 0.53
C VAL A 43 -39.04 -12.52 0.26
N ALA A 44 -39.87 -12.01 1.16
CA ALA A 44 -40.55 -10.73 0.96
C ALA A 44 -39.63 -9.52 1.23
N ASP A 45 -38.65 -9.68 2.09
CA ASP A 45 -37.73 -8.61 2.50
C ASP A 45 -36.37 -9.16 2.93
N CYS A 46 -35.46 -8.29 3.26
CA CYS A 46 -34.11 -8.61 3.73
C CYS A 46 -34.01 -8.78 5.24
N SER A 47 -35.14 -9.01 5.95
CA SER A 47 -35.18 -9.10 7.43
C SER A 47 -34.35 -10.22 8.02
N ALA A 48 -34.01 -11.23 7.23
CA ALA A 48 -33.11 -12.32 7.66
C ALA A 48 -31.65 -11.84 7.89
N ILE A 49 -31.29 -10.65 7.38
CA ILE A 49 -29.99 -10.01 7.66
C ILE A 49 -30.22 -8.95 8.73
N THR A 50 -30.30 -9.39 9.99
CA THR A 50 -30.70 -8.57 11.13
C THR A 50 -29.65 -7.59 11.60
N ASP A 51 -28.38 -7.78 11.28
CA ASP A 51 -27.27 -6.93 11.77
C ASP A 51 -26.31 -6.55 10.64
N ALA A 52 -26.86 -5.89 9.62
CA ALA A 52 -26.17 -5.53 8.40
C ALA A 52 -25.07 -4.45 8.53
N LYS A 53 -24.81 -3.92 9.75
CA LYS A 53 -24.01 -2.72 9.88
C LYS A 53 -22.50 -2.93 9.97
N THR A 54 -22.02 -4.10 10.37
CA THR A 54 -20.59 -4.30 10.62
C THR A 54 -19.95 -5.47 9.89
N ASP A 55 -20.69 -6.55 9.62
CA ASP A 55 -20.11 -7.80 9.12
C ASP A 55 -20.80 -8.32 7.84
N CYS A 56 -21.45 -7.45 7.10
CA CYS A 56 -22.17 -7.84 5.89
C CYS A 56 -21.26 -7.72 4.66
N VAL A 57 -21.12 -8.81 3.91
CA VAL A 57 -20.38 -8.87 2.64
C VAL A 57 -21.35 -8.97 1.50
N ILE A 58 -21.16 -8.16 0.47
CA ILE A 58 -21.94 -8.19 -0.77
C ILE A 58 -21.03 -8.65 -1.91
N MET A 59 -21.48 -9.68 -2.65
CA MET A 59 -20.78 -10.19 -3.81
C MET A 59 -21.71 -10.22 -5.01
N VAL A 60 -21.29 -9.60 -6.10
CA VAL A 60 -22.00 -9.66 -7.38
C VAL A 60 -21.68 -11.00 -8.07
N TYR A 61 -22.69 -11.80 -8.40
CA TYR A 61 -22.52 -13.06 -9.11
C TYR A 61 -23.10 -13.07 -10.53
N GLY A 62 -23.80 -12.02 -10.93
CA GLY A 62 -24.36 -11.91 -12.25
C GLY A 62 -25.22 -10.67 -12.44
N SER A 63 -26.11 -10.72 -13.41
CA SER A 63 -27.10 -9.65 -13.63
C SER A 63 -28.36 -10.24 -14.26
N GLU A 64 -29.52 -9.67 -13.95
CA GLU A 64 -30.82 -10.10 -14.48
C GLU A 64 -31.62 -8.91 -15.03
N TYR A 65 -32.21 -9.10 -16.19
CA TYR A 65 -33.04 -8.10 -16.86
C TYR A 65 -34.38 -8.72 -17.28
N ALA A 66 -35.43 -7.91 -17.15
CA ALA A 66 -36.72 -8.32 -17.67
C ALA A 66 -36.70 -8.43 -19.19
N LYS A 67 -37.49 -9.37 -19.74
CA LYS A 67 -37.61 -9.58 -21.18
C LYS A 67 -38.02 -8.26 -21.87
N GLY A 68 -37.26 -7.88 -22.91
CA GLY A 68 -37.54 -6.67 -23.70
C GLY A 68 -36.92 -5.38 -23.14
N LYS A 69 -36.24 -5.42 -22.03
CA LYS A 69 -35.50 -4.25 -21.50
C LYS A 69 -34.27 -3.95 -22.34
N LYS A 70 -33.97 -2.68 -22.53
CA LYS A 70 -32.77 -2.25 -23.26
C LYS A 70 -31.54 -2.43 -22.34
N TYR A 71 -30.48 -2.96 -22.92
CA TYR A 71 -29.26 -3.27 -22.18
C TYR A 71 -28.40 -2.02 -21.84
N LEU A 72 -28.39 -1.04 -22.74
CA LEU A 72 -27.61 0.20 -22.61
C LEU A 72 -28.44 1.39 -23.04
N SER A 73 -28.46 2.43 -22.25
CA SER A 73 -28.87 3.78 -22.65
C SER A 73 -27.78 4.78 -22.32
N ALA A 74 -27.48 5.66 -23.25
CA ALA A 74 -26.59 6.79 -23.03
C ALA A 74 -27.27 7.94 -22.25
N ALA A 75 -28.58 7.84 -22.02
CA ALA A 75 -29.34 8.86 -21.30
C ALA A 75 -29.59 8.42 -19.85
N ALA A 76 -29.05 9.16 -18.92
CA ALA A 76 -29.22 8.98 -17.46
C ALA A 76 -30.69 9.16 -16.95
N ALA A 77 -31.65 9.28 -17.84
CA ALA A 77 -33.04 9.55 -17.52
C ALA A 77 -33.97 8.33 -17.51
N GLU A 78 -33.48 7.15 -17.90
CA GLU A 78 -34.28 5.91 -17.81
C GLU A 78 -33.72 5.06 -16.66
N ALA A 79 -34.43 4.99 -15.55
CA ALA A 79 -34.07 4.26 -14.31
C ALA A 79 -33.86 2.75 -14.48
N ASP A 80 -34.09 2.22 -15.70
CA ASP A 80 -34.01 0.81 -16.02
C ASP A 80 -32.75 0.41 -16.80
N THR A 81 -31.79 1.31 -16.98
CA THR A 81 -30.63 1.05 -17.85
C THR A 81 -29.32 1.07 -17.06
N ARG A 82 -28.62 -0.03 -17.15
CA ARG A 82 -27.28 -0.19 -16.59
C ARG A 82 -26.30 0.69 -17.35
N GLY A 83 -25.57 1.55 -16.65
CA GLY A 83 -24.46 2.32 -17.21
C GLY A 83 -23.33 1.41 -17.75
N ALA A 84 -22.50 1.95 -18.64
CA ALA A 84 -21.29 1.30 -19.08
C ALA A 84 -20.36 1.00 -17.89
N ASN A 85 -19.56 -0.05 -18.03
CA ASN A 85 -18.52 -0.35 -17.05
C ASN A 85 -17.35 0.61 -17.28
N GLU A 86 -17.20 1.59 -16.42
CA GLU A 86 -16.11 2.55 -16.48
C GLU A 86 -14.99 2.10 -15.53
N PRO A 87 -13.79 1.82 -16.05
CA PRO A 87 -12.65 1.51 -15.17
C PRO A 87 -12.25 2.75 -14.36
N SER A 88 -12.16 2.59 -13.06
CA SER A 88 -11.65 3.65 -12.20
C SER A 88 -10.13 3.57 -12.10
N PHE A 89 -9.45 4.70 -12.27
CA PHE A 89 -8.01 4.81 -12.09
C PHE A 89 -7.72 5.64 -10.85
N LYS A 90 -6.78 5.18 -10.05
CA LYS A 90 -6.26 5.92 -8.91
C LYS A 90 -4.79 6.26 -9.18
N SER A 91 -4.45 7.54 -9.12
CA SER A 91 -3.07 8.01 -9.24
C SER A 91 -2.52 8.43 -7.88
N TYR A 92 -1.24 8.21 -7.70
CA TYR A 92 -0.52 8.66 -6.53
C TYR A 92 0.64 9.53 -6.98
N THR A 93 0.92 10.57 -6.23
CA THR A 93 2.01 11.50 -6.51
C THR A 93 2.99 11.51 -5.35
N ASN A 94 4.27 11.74 -5.66
CA ASN A 94 5.32 11.94 -4.68
C ASN A 94 6.16 13.14 -5.08
N LYS A 95 6.88 13.74 -4.14
CA LYS A 95 7.77 14.88 -4.39
C LYS A 95 9.23 14.44 -4.35
N PRO A 96 10.09 15.00 -5.20
CA PRO A 96 11.53 14.81 -5.11
C PRO A 96 12.10 15.61 -3.94
N ILE A 97 13.19 15.11 -3.35
CA ILE A 97 14.02 15.86 -2.40
C ILE A 97 15.34 16.25 -3.03
N ILE A 98 15.96 17.28 -2.49
CA ILE A 98 17.31 17.70 -2.87
C ILE A 98 18.26 17.26 -1.76
N MET A 99 19.14 16.32 -2.09
CA MET A 99 20.17 15.83 -1.18
C MET A 99 21.52 16.37 -1.62
N LYS A 100 22.34 16.78 -0.68
CA LYS A 100 23.69 17.30 -0.94
C LYS A 100 24.65 16.72 0.09
N ASP A 101 25.83 16.32 -0.36
CA ASP A 101 26.99 16.08 0.48
C ASP A 101 28.16 16.88 -0.07
N TYR A 102 29.09 17.22 0.78
CA TYR A 102 30.15 18.15 0.43
C TYR A 102 31.48 17.64 0.96
N TYR A 103 32.48 17.58 0.09
CA TYR A 103 33.86 17.29 0.43
C TYR A 103 34.76 18.32 -0.26
N GLU A 104 35.57 19.00 0.51
CA GLU A 104 36.52 19.99 0.01
C GLU A 104 37.93 19.70 0.53
N VAL A 105 38.90 19.84 -0.36
CA VAL A 105 40.32 19.79 -0.04
C VAL A 105 40.92 21.15 -0.32
N SER A 106 41.55 21.75 0.67
CA SER A 106 42.23 23.03 0.48
C SER A 106 43.45 22.87 -0.44
N GLY A 107 43.78 23.92 -1.21
CA GLY A 107 44.94 23.91 -2.08
C GLY A 107 46.26 23.64 -1.35
N SER A 108 46.38 24.11 -0.09
CA SER A 108 47.55 23.86 0.74
C SER A 108 47.64 22.41 1.19
N ASP A 109 46.53 21.73 1.43
CA ASP A 109 46.52 20.32 1.78
C ASP A 109 46.72 19.41 0.55
N ALA A 110 46.17 19.80 -0.58
CA ALA A 110 46.41 19.09 -1.85
C ALA A 110 47.87 19.15 -2.33
N SER A 111 48.58 20.20 -1.95
CA SER A 111 50.02 20.36 -2.25
C SER A 111 50.93 19.54 -1.38
N ARG A 112 50.46 19.03 -0.24
CA ARG A 112 51.21 18.14 0.66
C ARG A 112 51.28 16.74 0.07
N ILE A 113 52.47 16.22 -0.08
CA ILE A 113 52.66 14.82 -0.54
C ILE A 113 52.38 13.90 0.64
N GLY A 114 51.26 13.24 0.65
CA GLY A 114 50.93 12.18 1.61
C GLY A 114 51.55 10.84 1.11
N TRP A 115 52.36 10.21 1.96
CA TRP A 115 52.96 8.90 1.68
C TRP A 115 52.04 7.70 1.96
N VAL A 116 50.73 7.88 1.84
CA VAL A 116 49.73 6.80 2.01
C VAL A 116 49.45 6.19 0.66
N GLU A 117 49.91 4.97 0.45
CA GLU A 117 49.56 4.19 -0.71
C GLU A 117 48.11 3.70 -0.59
N VAL A 118 47.27 4.09 -1.50
CA VAL A 118 45.89 3.60 -1.62
C VAL A 118 45.79 2.79 -2.88
N SER A 119 45.57 1.48 -2.72
CA SER A 119 45.20 0.60 -3.81
C SER A 119 43.70 0.35 -3.83
N THR A 120 43.05 0.63 -4.93
CA THR A 120 41.64 0.30 -5.15
C THR A 120 41.53 -1.07 -5.83
N GLU A 121 40.41 -1.79 -5.59
CA GLU A 121 40.13 -3.08 -6.25
C GLU A 121 40.17 -3.00 -7.79
N SER A 122 39.96 -1.83 -8.35
CA SER A 122 40.04 -1.57 -9.80
C SER A 122 41.48 -1.39 -10.34
N GLY A 123 42.50 -1.60 -9.54
CA GLY A 123 43.91 -1.61 -9.97
C GLY A 123 44.53 -0.21 -10.11
N GLN A 124 43.87 0.85 -9.69
CA GLN A 124 44.47 2.18 -9.59
C GLN A 124 45.19 2.30 -8.24
N SER A 125 46.48 2.44 -8.27
CA SER A 125 47.31 2.78 -7.10
C SER A 125 47.65 4.27 -7.13
N GLY A 126 47.46 4.96 -6.03
CA GLY A 126 47.79 6.37 -5.89
C GLY A 126 48.15 6.73 -4.44
N TYR A 127 49.06 7.68 -4.27
CA TYR A 127 49.53 8.14 -2.96
C TYR A 127 48.62 9.24 -2.36
N LEU A 128 47.34 9.32 -2.74
CA LEU A 128 46.51 10.45 -2.45
C LEU A 128 45.42 10.06 -1.44
N TRP A 129 45.58 10.49 -0.21
CA TRP A 129 44.62 10.30 0.89
C TRP A 129 43.20 10.89 0.58
N TYR A 130 43.13 11.94 -0.22
CA TYR A 130 41.86 12.56 -0.55
C TYR A 130 41.00 11.70 -1.51
N LEU A 131 41.60 10.80 -2.30
CA LEU A 131 40.84 9.87 -3.14
C LEU A 131 40.03 8.89 -2.30
N LYS A 132 40.58 8.44 -1.18
CA LYS A 132 39.83 7.61 -0.24
C LYS A 132 38.66 8.37 0.38
N ALA A 133 38.89 9.60 0.83
CA ALA A 133 37.86 10.44 1.42
C ALA A 133 36.76 10.80 0.41
N GLU A 134 37.09 10.99 -0.86
CA GLU A 134 36.13 11.17 -1.94
C GLU A 134 35.29 9.90 -2.14
N ALA A 135 35.93 8.73 -2.19
CA ALA A 135 35.22 7.46 -2.34
C ALA A 135 34.30 7.18 -1.14
N ASP A 136 34.76 7.42 0.08
CA ASP A 136 33.96 7.27 1.30
C ASP A 136 32.76 8.24 1.32
N THR A 137 32.94 9.48 0.83
CA THR A 137 31.84 10.46 0.70
C THR A 137 30.80 10.03 -0.33
N ARG A 138 31.25 9.49 -1.47
CA ARG A 138 30.34 8.96 -2.49
C ARG A 138 29.55 7.75 -1.98
N ALA A 139 30.21 6.82 -1.29
CA ALA A 139 29.55 5.67 -0.68
C ALA A 139 28.48 6.11 0.33
N ARG A 140 28.84 7.00 1.25
CA ARG A 140 27.91 7.57 2.21
C ARG A 140 26.74 8.30 1.56
N PHE A 141 26.96 9.03 0.48
CA PHE A 141 25.89 9.69 -0.26
C PHE A 141 24.93 8.71 -0.91
N THR A 142 25.44 7.58 -1.43
CA THR A 142 24.62 6.49 -1.95
C THR A 142 23.77 5.88 -0.84
N ASP A 143 24.36 5.61 0.34
CA ASP A 143 23.63 5.10 1.50
C ASP A 143 22.50 6.07 1.92
N TYR A 144 22.74 7.37 1.89
CA TYR A 144 21.70 8.38 2.20
C TYR A 144 20.55 8.33 1.20
N ILE A 145 20.82 8.13 -0.10
CA ILE A 145 19.79 7.98 -1.11
C ILE A 145 18.96 6.72 -0.85
N GLU A 146 19.61 5.60 -0.58
CA GLU A 146 18.93 4.33 -0.30
C GLU A 146 18.06 4.44 0.98
N MET A 147 18.60 5.00 2.04
CA MET A 147 17.84 5.21 3.28
C MET A 147 16.67 6.18 3.09
N ALA A 148 16.83 7.22 2.30
CA ALA A 148 15.74 8.14 2.01
C ALA A 148 14.63 7.49 1.17
N MET A 149 14.95 6.55 0.30
CA MET A 149 13.94 5.76 -0.43
C MET A 149 13.13 4.84 0.48
N LEU A 150 13.71 4.37 1.58
CA LEU A 150 13.03 3.51 2.56
C LEU A 150 12.28 4.31 3.61
N GLU A 151 12.94 5.27 4.27
CA GLU A 151 12.48 5.96 5.48
C GLU A 151 11.96 7.38 5.23
N GLY A 152 12.01 7.86 4.00
CA GLY A 152 11.60 9.22 3.70
C GLY A 152 10.14 9.48 4.07
N GLU A 153 9.85 10.67 4.58
CA GLU A 153 8.50 11.13 4.88
C GLU A 153 8.17 12.41 4.12
N LEU A 154 6.94 12.50 3.66
CA LEU A 154 6.41 13.69 3.02
C LEU A 154 5.81 14.60 4.08
N GLY A 155 6.37 15.79 4.25
CA GLY A 155 5.85 16.79 5.17
C GLY A 155 4.52 17.38 4.70
N VAL A 156 3.69 17.80 5.64
CA VAL A 156 2.42 18.46 5.38
C VAL A 156 2.62 19.97 5.43
N HIS A 157 2.38 20.64 4.29
CA HIS A 157 2.54 22.09 4.18
C HIS A 157 1.72 22.84 5.24
N GLY A 158 2.38 23.79 5.91
CA GLY A 158 1.76 24.65 6.93
C GLY A 158 1.52 24.00 8.28
N THR A 159 1.85 22.71 8.46
CA THR A 159 1.60 21.95 9.68
C THR A 159 2.90 21.47 10.33
N ASP A 160 3.82 20.97 9.53
CA ASP A 160 5.04 20.35 10.05
C ASP A 160 6.16 21.37 10.31
N ALA A 161 6.90 21.15 11.38
CA ALA A 161 8.02 22.03 11.76
C ALA A 161 9.10 22.13 10.67
N VAL A 162 9.30 21.07 9.91
CA VAL A 162 10.24 21.00 8.80
C VAL A 162 9.84 21.93 7.65
N ASP A 163 8.56 22.11 7.42
CA ASP A 163 8.03 23.00 6.37
C ASP A 163 8.35 24.47 6.69
N ASN A 164 8.30 24.85 7.97
CA ASN A 164 8.69 26.19 8.40
C ASN A 164 10.18 26.48 8.23
N PHE A 165 11.02 25.45 8.21
CA PHE A 165 12.48 25.58 8.13
C PHE A 165 13.00 25.49 6.69
N LEU A 166 12.52 24.52 5.92
CA LEU A 166 13.00 24.24 4.56
C LEU A 166 12.02 24.69 3.48
N GLY A 167 10.75 24.85 3.85
CA GLY A 167 9.67 25.09 2.90
C GLY A 167 9.76 26.46 2.24
N THR A 168 9.54 26.46 0.95
CA THR A 168 9.13 27.66 0.20
C THR A 168 7.62 27.76 0.31
N ALA A 169 7.08 28.94 0.53
CA ALA A 169 5.65 29.13 0.70
C ALA A 169 4.83 28.40 -0.39
N GLY A 170 4.01 27.43 0.03
CA GLY A 170 3.11 26.67 -0.82
C GLY A 170 3.55 25.25 -1.19
N ASP A 171 4.75 24.81 -0.83
CA ASP A 171 5.26 23.49 -1.17
C ASP A 171 5.52 22.61 0.07
N SER A 172 5.02 21.38 0.08
CA SER A 172 5.39 20.39 1.09
C SER A 172 6.86 20.00 0.95
N THR A 173 7.52 19.73 2.06
CA THR A 173 8.92 19.27 2.12
C THR A 173 8.99 17.74 2.22
N GLY A 174 10.13 17.17 1.89
CA GLY A 174 10.38 15.74 1.98
C GLY A 174 9.89 14.95 0.76
N THR A 175 10.09 13.64 0.83
CA THR A 175 9.64 12.66 -0.16
C THR A 175 9.09 11.46 0.56
N GLN A 176 8.02 10.85 0.04
CA GLN A 176 7.44 9.66 0.62
C GLN A 176 8.29 8.44 0.27
N GLY A 177 8.89 7.83 1.27
CA GLY A 177 9.61 6.58 1.17
C GLY A 177 8.70 5.36 1.20
N LEU A 178 9.32 4.18 1.10
CA LEU A 178 8.60 2.91 1.05
C LEU A 178 7.73 2.67 2.30
N PHE A 179 8.28 2.86 3.49
CA PHE A 179 7.55 2.59 4.74
C PHE A 179 6.40 3.57 4.96
N ALA A 180 6.59 4.86 4.66
CA ALA A 180 5.51 5.84 4.70
C ALA A 180 4.41 5.52 3.68
N ALA A 181 4.77 5.03 2.49
CA ALA A 181 3.81 4.60 1.48
C ALA A 181 3.02 3.36 1.92
N ILE A 182 3.68 2.37 2.54
CA ILE A 182 3.02 1.19 3.12
C ILE A 182 2.07 1.61 4.24
N THR A 183 2.50 2.49 5.14
CA THR A 183 1.66 2.99 6.23
C THR A 183 0.41 3.70 5.74
N SER A 184 0.51 4.47 4.65
CA SER A 184 -0.62 5.23 4.12
C SER A 184 -1.55 4.45 3.20
N ARG A 185 -1.08 3.39 2.54
CA ARG A 185 -1.79 2.70 1.44
C ARG A 185 -1.71 1.18 1.47
N GLY A 186 -0.81 0.62 2.27
CA GLY A 186 -0.59 -0.81 2.38
C GLY A 186 -1.45 -1.46 3.45
N ASN A 187 -1.35 -2.78 3.54
CA ASN A 187 -1.95 -3.55 4.61
C ASN A 187 -1.00 -3.59 5.80
N ILE A 188 -1.45 -3.10 6.93
CA ILE A 188 -0.69 -3.08 8.17
C ILE A 188 -1.32 -4.09 9.13
N THR A 189 -0.51 -5.03 9.59
CA THR A 189 -0.90 -6.01 10.61
C THR A 189 0.04 -5.90 11.81
N SER A 190 -0.34 -6.50 12.94
CA SER A 190 0.53 -6.59 14.11
C SER A 190 1.78 -7.47 13.90
N GLY A 191 1.83 -8.20 12.79
CA GLY A 191 2.94 -9.10 12.46
C GLY A 191 3.00 -10.32 13.38
N VAL A 192 4.14 -11.02 13.36
CA VAL A 192 4.43 -12.17 14.22
C VAL A 192 5.16 -11.68 15.46
N THR A 193 4.59 -11.91 16.64
CA THR A 193 5.09 -11.35 17.91
C THR A 193 6.28 -12.11 18.49
N GLY A 194 6.44 -13.39 18.16
CA GLY A 194 7.51 -14.23 18.68
C GLY A 194 7.34 -14.65 20.14
N VAL A 195 6.09 -14.70 20.64
CA VAL A 195 5.78 -15.02 22.02
C VAL A 195 5.82 -16.53 22.29
N ASN A 196 5.18 -17.29 21.43
CA ASN A 196 5.22 -18.76 21.47
C ASN A 196 4.71 -19.36 20.14
N ALA A 197 5.08 -20.61 19.86
CA ALA A 197 4.79 -21.27 18.59
C ALA A 197 3.29 -21.32 18.22
N ALA A 198 2.41 -21.48 19.18
CA ALA A 198 0.96 -21.55 18.90
C ALA A 198 0.38 -20.18 18.53
N THR A 199 0.81 -19.12 19.22
CA THR A 199 0.41 -17.74 18.91
C THR A 199 1.00 -17.28 17.59
N ASP A 200 2.28 -17.55 17.37
CA ASP A 200 3.02 -17.13 16.17
C ASP A 200 2.45 -17.78 14.91
N LEU A 201 2.01 -19.05 14.99
CA LEU A 201 1.35 -19.73 13.88
C LEU A 201 0.01 -19.07 13.53
N ALA A 202 -0.81 -18.75 14.53
CA ALA A 202 -2.09 -18.07 14.31
C ALA A 202 -1.91 -16.64 13.73
N GLU A 203 -0.88 -15.93 14.16
CA GLU A 203 -0.53 -14.61 13.62
C GLU A 203 -0.06 -14.71 12.16
N PHE A 204 0.71 -15.75 11.84
CA PHE A 204 1.14 -16.01 10.47
C PHE A 204 -0.03 -16.40 9.56
N ASP A 205 -0.94 -17.25 10.03
CA ASP A 205 -2.17 -17.61 9.32
C ASP A 205 -3.05 -16.39 9.06
N ALA A 206 -3.11 -15.44 9.99
CA ALA A 206 -3.82 -14.18 9.81
C ALA A 206 -3.20 -13.32 8.69
N ILE A 207 -1.88 -13.29 8.57
CA ILE A 207 -1.18 -12.60 7.47
C ILE A 207 -1.52 -13.27 6.12
N LEU A 208 -1.51 -14.60 6.05
CA LEU A 208 -1.89 -15.33 4.84
C LEU A 208 -3.35 -15.05 4.44
N ALA A 209 -4.26 -14.99 5.42
CA ALA A 209 -5.65 -14.64 5.17
C ALA A 209 -5.84 -13.23 4.61
N GLU A 210 -5.00 -12.27 5.05
CA GLU A 210 -4.99 -10.92 4.45
C GLU A 210 -4.48 -10.94 3.00
N PHE A 211 -3.49 -11.76 2.68
CA PHE A 211 -3.03 -11.93 1.29
C PHE A 211 -4.12 -12.51 0.40
N ASP A 212 -4.86 -13.49 0.87
CA ASP A 212 -5.98 -14.09 0.13
C ASP A 212 -7.07 -13.06 -0.19
N LYS A 213 -7.35 -12.12 0.71
CA LYS A 213 -8.29 -11.02 0.46
C LYS A 213 -7.83 -10.07 -0.63
N GLN A 214 -6.53 -9.89 -0.82
CA GLN A 214 -5.96 -8.99 -1.83
C GLN A 214 -5.81 -9.64 -3.21
N GLY A 215 -6.04 -10.92 -3.31
CA GLY A 215 -5.91 -11.71 -4.52
C GLY A 215 -4.70 -12.64 -4.50
N ALA A 216 -4.83 -13.78 -5.17
CA ALA A 216 -3.78 -14.78 -5.20
C ALA A 216 -2.55 -14.29 -5.96
N ILE A 217 -1.44 -14.13 -5.25
CA ILE A 217 -0.10 -13.97 -5.80
C ILE A 217 0.64 -15.27 -5.50
N GLU A 218 1.27 -15.88 -6.51
CA GLU A 218 1.91 -17.19 -6.37
C GLU A 218 3.23 -17.15 -5.58
N GLU A 219 3.89 -16.00 -5.56
CA GLU A 219 5.21 -15.85 -4.91
C GLU A 219 5.26 -14.57 -4.08
N TYR A 220 5.73 -14.69 -2.84
CA TYR A 220 5.95 -13.58 -1.92
C TYR A 220 7.40 -13.52 -1.47
N MET A 221 7.95 -12.32 -1.38
CA MET A 221 9.25 -12.08 -0.76
C MET A 221 9.02 -11.42 0.61
N MET A 222 9.61 -12.00 1.65
CA MET A 222 9.47 -11.52 3.01
C MET A 222 10.81 -11.01 3.55
N PHE A 223 10.81 -9.78 4.04
CA PHE A 223 11.94 -9.17 4.73
C PHE A 223 11.67 -9.13 6.22
N VAL A 224 12.45 -9.84 6.99
CA VAL A 224 12.31 -9.95 8.45
C VAL A 224 13.63 -9.68 9.15
N ASN A 225 13.56 -9.23 10.39
CA ASN A 225 14.74 -9.14 11.22
C ASN A 225 15.17 -10.54 11.71
N ARG A 226 16.38 -10.63 12.25
CA ARG A 226 16.94 -11.93 12.70
C ARG A 226 16.11 -12.57 13.82
N SER A 227 15.57 -11.79 14.75
CA SER A 227 14.78 -12.33 15.85
C SER A 227 13.47 -12.94 15.38
N THR A 228 12.77 -12.28 14.45
CA THR A 228 11.55 -12.80 13.82
C THR A 228 11.84 -14.06 12.98
N SER A 229 12.94 -14.08 12.23
CA SER A 229 13.36 -15.27 11.48
C SER A 229 13.58 -16.47 12.40
N LEU A 230 14.26 -16.28 13.52
CA LEU A 230 14.47 -17.35 14.50
C LEU A 230 13.17 -17.80 15.16
N ALA A 231 12.24 -16.89 15.43
CA ALA A 231 10.94 -17.25 15.99
C ALA A 231 10.11 -18.09 15.00
N MET A 232 10.14 -17.74 13.71
CA MET A 232 9.50 -18.53 12.65
C MET A 232 10.11 -19.93 12.52
N ASP A 233 11.44 -20.05 12.52
CA ASP A 233 12.12 -21.34 12.46
C ASP A 233 11.73 -22.23 13.66
N LEU A 234 11.67 -21.66 14.86
CA LEU A 234 11.27 -22.39 16.05
C LEU A 234 9.82 -22.84 16.01
N SER A 235 8.90 -22.01 15.50
CA SER A 235 7.48 -22.36 15.34
C SER A 235 7.27 -23.48 14.33
N LEU A 236 8.03 -23.49 13.23
CA LEU A 236 7.96 -24.52 12.21
C LEU A 236 8.57 -25.85 12.64
N ILE A 237 9.59 -25.87 13.49
CA ILE A 237 10.22 -27.09 14.02
C ILE A 237 9.28 -27.84 14.97
N HIS A 238 8.39 -27.16 15.65
CA HIS A 238 7.42 -27.77 16.58
C HIS A 238 6.20 -28.40 15.89
N ILE A 239 6.05 -28.21 14.59
CA ILE A 239 5.02 -28.88 13.79
C ILE A 239 5.50 -30.25 13.31
#